data_391dc8ea9fc2b1a0349d33b8bcc92ef0
#
_entry.id   391dc8ea9fc2b1a0349d33b8bcc92ef0
#
_cell.length_a   1.000
_cell.length_b   1.000
_cell.length_c   1.000
_cell.angle_alpha   90.00
_cell.angle_beta   90.00
_cell.angle_gamma   90.00
#
_symmetry.space_group_name_H-M   'P 1'
#
loop_
_entity.id
_entity.type
_entity.pdbx_description
1 polymer ?
#
loop_
_entity_poly.entity_id
_entity_poly.type
_entity_poly.pdbx_seq_one_letter_code
_entity_poly.pdbx_strand_id
1 'polypeptide(L)'
;RHAAGQTLQALNGGQPLAVADTLYPVAAALPPLDVLKADLARSAAVTQAEASVAESEAAIKLAKTEGLPQLTVGFQGEYIKDNNYSGPSVGLSIPLWGNSRRKVKAARAEQVARKLDLQAVRQQQQMELEQAYAQAVELRATADRLRSDLNAASSDKLLRRSLEAGQLSLLDYLLEQ
;
A
#
# COMPACT_ATOMS: atom_id res chain seq x y z
N ARG A 1 19.29 -22.36 -7.21
CA ARG A 1 20.21 -21.37 -6.61
C ARG A 1 20.88 -20.48 -7.67
N HIS A 2 21.43 -21.03 -8.77
CA HIS A 2 22.12 -20.26 -9.80
C HIS A 2 21.23 -19.17 -10.47
N ALA A 3 20.00 -19.49 -10.85
CA ALA A 3 19.09 -18.53 -11.50
C ALA A 3 18.76 -17.33 -10.60
N ALA A 4 18.48 -17.57 -9.31
CA ALA A 4 18.21 -16.48 -8.35
C ALA A 4 19.44 -15.59 -8.12
N GLY A 5 20.64 -16.18 -8.10
CA GLY A 5 21.90 -15.42 -8.00
C GLY A 5 22.13 -14.51 -9.22
N GLN A 6 21.85 -15.00 -10.42
CA GLN A 6 21.94 -14.20 -11.65
C GLN A 6 20.92 -13.06 -11.68
N THR A 7 19.70 -13.29 -11.21
CA THR A 7 18.67 -12.24 -11.09
C THR A 7 19.10 -11.16 -10.10
N LEU A 8 19.62 -11.56 -8.93
CA LEU A 8 20.14 -10.62 -7.93
C LEU A 8 21.33 -9.82 -8.47
N GLN A 9 22.25 -10.46 -9.20
CA GLN A 9 23.38 -9.80 -9.84
C GLN A 9 22.92 -8.78 -10.89
N ALA A 10 21.93 -9.14 -11.71
CA ALA A 10 21.35 -8.21 -12.70
C ALA A 10 20.71 -6.99 -12.03
N LEU A 11 19.97 -7.17 -10.93
CA LEU A 11 19.36 -6.09 -10.15
C LEU A 11 20.39 -5.21 -9.43
N ASN A 12 21.57 -5.76 -9.12
CA ASN A 12 22.68 -5.05 -8.46
C ASN A 12 23.67 -4.44 -9.47
N GLY A 13 23.22 -4.07 -10.66
CA GLY A 13 24.05 -3.44 -11.66
C GLY A 13 25.18 -4.33 -12.22
N GLY A 14 24.99 -5.64 -12.21
CA GLY A 14 25.97 -6.63 -12.70
C GLY A 14 27.04 -7.03 -11.69
N GLN A 15 27.04 -6.45 -10.47
CA GLN A 15 28.00 -6.81 -9.43
C GLN A 15 27.55 -8.06 -8.66
N PRO A 16 28.43 -9.05 -8.42
CA PRO A 16 28.10 -10.23 -7.66
C PRO A 16 27.80 -9.87 -6.19
N LEU A 17 26.66 -10.35 -5.69
CA LEU A 17 26.33 -10.28 -4.26
C LEU A 17 26.91 -11.50 -3.55
N ALA A 18 27.80 -11.29 -2.58
CA ALA A 18 28.25 -12.33 -1.68
C ALA A 18 27.13 -12.65 -0.69
N VAL A 19 26.33 -13.67 -1.00
CA VAL A 19 25.32 -14.20 -0.05
C VAL A 19 26.05 -15.12 0.93
N ALA A 20 26.43 -14.56 2.07
CA ALA A 20 27.12 -15.31 3.13
C ALA A 20 26.15 -16.16 3.96
N ASP A 21 24.87 -15.80 3.99
CA ASP A 21 23.84 -16.49 4.77
C ASP A 21 23.16 -17.57 3.93
N THR A 22 23.44 -18.82 4.25
CA THR A 22 22.82 -20.00 3.64
C THR A 22 21.74 -20.62 4.52
N LEU A 23 21.53 -20.08 5.71
CA LEU A 23 20.52 -20.56 6.64
C LEU A 23 19.17 -19.93 6.30
N TYR A 24 18.13 -20.75 6.25
CA TYR A 24 16.76 -20.22 6.19
C TYR A 24 16.44 -19.49 7.48
N PRO A 25 16.03 -18.22 7.43
CA PRO A 25 15.65 -17.50 8.63
C PRO A 25 14.49 -18.25 9.32
N VAL A 26 14.57 -18.31 10.63
CA VAL A 26 13.44 -18.83 11.42
C VAL A 26 12.24 -17.94 11.14
N ALA A 27 11.15 -18.51 10.64
CA ALA A 27 9.96 -17.76 10.33
C ALA A 27 9.46 -17.05 11.60
N ALA A 28 9.38 -15.71 11.53
CA ALA A 28 8.86 -14.91 12.62
C ALA A 28 7.43 -15.38 12.98
N ALA A 29 7.08 -15.26 14.26
CA ALA A 29 5.71 -15.54 14.67
C ALA A 29 4.75 -14.58 13.96
N LEU A 30 3.65 -15.13 13.39
CA LEU A 30 2.59 -14.30 12.83
C LEU A 30 1.95 -13.49 13.96
N PRO A 31 1.86 -12.16 13.82
CA PRO A 31 1.14 -11.36 14.81
C PRO A 31 -0.36 -11.73 14.82
N PRO A 32 -1.07 -11.51 15.93
CA PRO A 32 -2.51 -11.74 15.99
C PRO A 32 -3.26 -10.93 14.91
N LEU A 33 -4.31 -11.53 14.33
CA LEU A 33 -5.09 -10.90 13.28
C LEU A 33 -5.69 -9.55 13.71
N ASP A 34 -6.08 -9.43 14.97
CA ASP A 34 -6.68 -8.19 15.52
C ASP A 34 -5.70 -7.02 15.52
N VAL A 35 -4.41 -7.29 15.77
CA VAL A 35 -3.36 -6.25 15.69
C VAL A 35 -3.21 -5.77 14.25
N LEU A 36 -3.19 -6.70 13.29
CA LEU A 36 -3.11 -6.36 11.87
C LEU A 36 -4.34 -5.59 11.38
N LYS A 37 -5.54 -5.94 11.88
CA LYS A 37 -6.78 -5.20 11.59
C LYS A 37 -6.74 -3.77 12.14
N ALA A 38 -6.15 -3.56 13.31
CA ALA A 38 -5.99 -2.22 13.87
C ALA A 38 -5.03 -1.35 13.03
N ASP A 39 -3.95 -1.95 12.53
CA ASP A 39 -3.00 -1.25 11.66
C ASP A 39 -3.57 -0.95 10.26
N LEU A 40 -4.56 -1.73 9.81
CA LEU A 40 -5.22 -1.52 8.52
C LEU A 40 -5.85 -0.13 8.40
N ALA A 41 -6.37 0.42 9.50
CA ALA A 41 -6.93 1.77 9.54
C ALA A 41 -5.90 2.86 9.15
N ARG A 42 -4.61 2.56 9.26
CA ARG A 42 -3.50 3.44 8.88
C ARG A 42 -2.92 3.12 7.51
N SER A 43 -3.52 2.19 6.77
CA SER A 43 -3.03 1.83 5.45
C SER A 43 -3.10 3.03 4.50
N ALA A 44 -2.16 3.10 3.56
CA ALA A 44 -2.12 4.17 2.57
C ALA A 44 -3.41 4.28 1.76
N ALA A 45 -4.03 3.14 1.42
CA ALA A 45 -5.28 3.09 0.67
C ALA A 45 -6.45 3.71 1.45
N VAL A 46 -6.58 3.40 2.75
CA VAL A 46 -7.62 3.98 3.62
C VAL A 46 -7.38 5.47 3.81
N THR A 47 -6.14 5.87 4.11
CA THR A 47 -5.78 7.28 4.30
C THR A 47 -6.05 8.11 3.04
N GLN A 48 -5.76 7.59 1.85
CA GLN A 48 -6.05 8.24 0.58
C GLN A 48 -7.56 8.39 0.36
N ALA A 49 -8.34 7.35 0.65
CA ALA A 49 -9.80 7.42 0.52
C ALA A 49 -10.42 8.42 1.51
N GLU A 50 -9.90 8.52 2.75
CA GLU A 50 -10.30 9.54 3.73
C GLU A 50 -9.96 10.96 3.25
N ALA A 51 -8.78 11.15 2.66
CA ALA A 51 -8.38 12.43 2.06
C ALA A 51 -9.33 12.83 0.91
N SER A 52 -9.76 11.89 0.06
CA SER A 52 -10.75 12.14 -0.99
C SER A 52 -12.11 12.55 -0.44
N VAL A 53 -12.54 11.99 0.68
CA VAL A 53 -13.76 12.42 1.36
C VAL A 53 -13.60 13.86 1.87
N ALA A 54 -12.48 14.19 2.51
CA ALA A 54 -12.20 15.55 2.99
C ALA A 54 -12.12 16.57 1.84
N GLU A 55 -11.54 16.20 0.71
CA GLU A 55 -11.53 17.02 -0.52
C GLU A 55 -12.96 17.29 -1.01
N SER A 56 -13.83 16.28 -1.04
CA SER A 56 -15.22 16.45 -1.45
C SER A 56 -16.01 17.37 -0.51
N GLU A 57 -15.69 17.38 0.79
CA GLU A 57 -16.26 18.32 1.77
C GLU A 57 -15.81 19.77 1.52
N ALA A 58 -14.53 19.94 1.15
CA ALA A 58 -14.01 21.26 0.75
C ALA A 58 -14.66 21.73 -0.55
N ALA A 59 -14.89 20.84 -1.51
CA ALA A 59 -15.57 21.15 -2.77
C ALA A 59 -17.02 21.63 -2.55
N ILE A 60 -17.75 21.06 -1.57
CA ILE A 60 -19.08 21.56 -1.20
C ILE A 60 -19.00 22.98 -0.62
N LYS A 61 -18.00 23.28 0.21
CA LYS A 61 -17.80 24.64 0.75
C LYS A 61 -17.50 25.62 -0.38
N LEU A 62 -16.63 25.25 -1.31
CA LEU A 62 -16.29 26.05 -2.49
C LEU A 62 -17.53 26.31 -3.34
N ALA A 63 -18.31 25.27 -3.68
CA ALA A 63 -19.54 25.43 -4.46
C ALA A 63 -20.58 26.35 -3.80
N LYS A 64 -20.62 26.41 -2.47
CA LYS A 64 -21.46 27.34 -1.74
C LYS A 64 -20.96 28.78 -1.83
N THR A 65 -19.62 28.99 -1.72
CA THR A 65 -19.02 30.32 -1.79
C THR A 65 -19.08 30.92 -3.19
N GLU A 66 -19.06 30.10 -4.24
CA GLU A 66 -19.25 30.55 -5.63
C GLU A 66 -20.65 31.15 -5.87
N GLY A 67 -21.61 30.86 -5.01
CA GLY A 67 -22.95 31.45 -5.05
C GLY A 67 -23.09 32.78 -4.30
N LEU A 68 -22.04 33.23 -3.62
CA LEU A 68 -22.03 34.49 -2.88
C LEU A 68 -21.53 35.66 -3.79
N PRO A 69 -21.94 36.88 -3.47
CA PRO A 69 -21.38 38.07 -4.13
C PRO A 69 -19.84 38.12 -3.93
N GLN A 70 -19.12 38.39 -5.00
CA GLN A 70 -17.66 38.52 -4.96
C GLN A 70 -17.29 40.00 -4.96
N LEU A 71 -16.52 40.40 -3.95
CA LEU A 71 -15.93 41.70 -3.85
C LEU A 71 -14.51 41.65 -4.42
N THR A 72 -14.25 42.45 -5.45
CA THR A 72 -12.92 42.60 -6.05
C THR A 72 -12.38 43.96 -5.68
N VAL A 73 -11.21 44.02 -5.08
CA VAL A 73 -10.48 45.26 -4.81
C VAL A 73 -9.18 45.22 -5.61
N GLY A 74 -8.91 46.24 -6.38
CA GLY A 74 -7.72 46.28 -7.19
C GLY A 74 -7.22 47.74 -7.36
N PHE A 75 -6.06 47.86 -7.99
CA PHE A 75 -5.53 49.13 -8.46
C PHE A 75 -5.41 49.04 -9.98
N GLN A 76 -6.07 49.92 -10.69
CA GLN A 76 -6.12 49.91 -12.15
C GLN A 76 -5.39 51.13 -12.68
N GLY A 77 -4.45 50.90 -13.61
CA GLY A 77 -3.74 51.95 -14.31
C GLY A 77 -3.88 51.77 -15.82
N GLU A 78 -4.24 52.84 -16.50
CA GLU A 78 -4.28 52.90 -17.97
C GLU A 78 -3.28 53.96 -18.44
N TYR A 79 -2.38 53.55 -19.33
CA TYR A 79 -1.36 54.40 -19.93
C TYR A 79 -1.78 54.73 -21.36
N ILE A 80 -2.33 55.93 -21.52
CA ILE A 80 -2.62 56.51 -22.86
C ILE A 80 -1.59 57.57 -23.13
N LYS A 81 -1.18 57.72 -24.39
CA LYS A 81 -0.03 58.48 -24.89
C LYS A 81 0.18 59.91 -24.35
N ASP A 82 -0.83 60.55 -23.75
CA ASP A 82 -0.74 61.85 -23.14
C ASP A 82 -1.47 61.98 -21.77
N ASN A 83 -2.04 60.92 -21.24
CA ASN A 83 -2.76 60.96 -19.98
C ASN A 83 -2.68 59.64 -19.20
N ASN A 84 -2.11 59.68 -18.02
CA ASN A 84 -2.00 58.54 -17.11
C ASN A 84 -3.15 58.60 -16.10
N TYR A 85 -4.03 57.65 -16.18
CA TYR A 85 -5.06 57.44 -15.11
C TYR A 85 -4.63 56.23 -14.27
N SER A 86 -4.52 56.44 -12.96
CA SER A 86 -4.32 55.38 -12.02
C SER A 86 -5.17 55.62 -10.79
N GLY A 87 -5.81 54.55 -10.32
CA GLY A 87 -6.68 54.66 -9.14
C GLY A 87 -7.13 53.34 -8.56
N PRO A 88 -7.63 53.34 -7.32
CA PRO A 88 -8.21 52.16 -6.74
C PRO A 88 -9.51 51.80 -7.46
N SER A 89 -9.71 50.49 -7.70
CA SER A 89 -10.94 49.96 -8.28
C SER A 89 -11.62 49.03 -7.27
N VAL A 90 -12.91 49.14 -7.18
CA VAL A 90 -13.76 48.25 -6.35
C VAL A 90 -14.87 47.70 -7.25
N GLY A 91 -14.92 46.39 -7.36
CA GLY A 91 -15.92 45.67 -8.15
C GLY A 91 -16.79 44.77 -7.25
N LEU A 92 -18.08 44.71 -7.50
CA LEU A 92 -19.00 43.77 -6.88
C LEU A 92 -19.65 42.92 -7.99
N SER A 93 -19.38 41.63 -7.98
CA SER A 93 -19.98 40.66 -8.90
C SER A 93 -21.06 39.85 -8.16
N ILE A 94 -22.30 40.00 -8.61
CA ILE A 94 -23.46 39.29 -8.02
C ILE A 94 -23.91 38.24 -9.03
N PRO A 95 -23.82 36.93 -8.73
CA PRO A 95 -24.25 35.86 -9.62
C PRO A 95 -25.78 35.73 -9.63
N LEU A 96 -26.46 36.58 -10.44
CA LEU A 96 -27.92 36.60 -10.51
C LEU A 96 -28.52 35.38 -11.20
N TRP A 97 -27.76 34.73 -12.09
CA TRP A 97 -28.16 33.53 -12.83
C TRP A 97 -27.19 32.40 -12.57
N GLY A 98 -27.04 32.00 -11.32
CA GLY A 98 -26.04 31.00 -10.97
C GLY A 98 -26.60 29.58 -10.97
N ASN A 99 -25.88 28.67 -11.59
CA ASN A 99 -26.03 27.24 -11.38
C ASN A 99 -25.50 26.80 -9.99
N SER A 100 -25.29 27.72 -9.05
CA SER A 100 -24.71 27.46 -7.74
C SER A 100 -25.46 26.36 -6.97
N ARG A 101 -26.80 26.38 -7.00
CA ARG A 101 -27.61 25.32 -6.38
C ARG A 101 -27.38 23.96 -7.03
N ARG A 102 -27.20 23.90 -8.37
CA ARG A 102 -26.91 22.67 -9.09
C ARG A 102 -25.49 22.19 -8.79
N LYS A 103 -24.51 23.09 -8.73
CA LYS A 103 -23.15 22.79 -8.33
C LYS A 103 -23.07 22.22 -6.90
N VAL A 104 -23.77 22.83 -5.94
CA VAL A 104 -23.83 22.31 -4.57
C VAL A 104 -24.50 20.93 -4.53
N LYS A 105 -25.57 20.72 -5.31
CA LYS A 105 -26.21 19.40 -5.40
C LYS A 105 -25.29 18.35 -5.99
N ALA A 106 -24.56 18.68 -7.05
CA ALA A 106 -23.58 17.81 -7.66
C ALA A 106 -22.42 17.48 -6.70
N ALA A 107 -21.84 18.48 -6.03
CA ALA A 107 -20.79 18.28 -5.03
C ALA A 107 -21.24 17.40 -3.84
N ARG A 108 -22.52 17.53 -3.41
CA ARG A 108 -23.07 16.63 -2.38
C ARG A 108 -23.22 15.19 -2.88
N ALA A 109 -23.64 14.99 -4.12
CA ALA A 109 -23.74 13.66 -4.71
C ALA A 109 -22.35 13.01 -4.83
N GLU A 110 -21.33 13.79 -5.24
CA GLU A 110 -19.94 13.37 -5.26
C GLU A 110 -19.44 12.98 -3.86
N GLN A 111 -19.75 13.75 -2.83
CA GLN A 111 -19.39 13.39 -1.45
C GLN A 111 -19.98 12.05 -1.03
N VAL A 112 -21.23 11.77 -1.40
CA VAL A 112 -21.85 10.47 -1.10
C VAL A 112 -21.11 9.35 -1.80
N ALA A 113 -20.73 9.53 -3.08
CA ALA A 113 -19.94 8.57 -3.82
C ALA A 113 -18.58 8.32 -3.13
N ARG A 114 -17.83 9.37 -2.76
CA ARG A 114 -16.56 9.24 -2.04
C ARG A 114 -16.68 8.51 -0.70
N LYS A 115 -17.76 8.72 0.03
CA LYS A 115 -18.03 7.98 1.28
C LYS A 115 -18.28 6.51 1.04
N LEU A 116 -18.99 6.15 -0.02
CA LEU A 116 -19.21 4.76 -0.41
C LEU A 116 -17.90 4.11 -0.90
N ASP A 117 -17.09 4.84 -1.66
CA ASP A 117 -15.76 4.39 -2.08
C ASP A 117 -14.87 4.07 -0.87
N LEU A 118 -14.85 4.94 0.14
CA LEU A 118 -14.12 4.71 1.39
C LEU A 118 -14.59 3.42 2.10
N GLN A 119 -15.89 3.18 2.15
CA GLN A 119 -16.44 1.94 2.72
C GLN A 119 -16.00 0.72 1.91
N ALA A 120 -16.06 0.79 0.58
CA ALA A 120 -15.63 -0.28 -0.31
C ALA A 120 -14.12 -0.60 -0.13
N VAL A 121 -13.28 0.44 -0.07
CA VAL A 121 -11.83 0.29 0.16
C VAL A 121 -11.56 -0.39 1.50
N ARG A 122 -12.24 0.03 2.58
CA ARG A 122 -12.08 -0.60 3.90
C ARG A 122 -12.48 -2.07 3.90
N GLN A 123 -13.61 -2.41 3.27
CA GLN A 123 -14.06 -3.79 3.16
C GLN A 123 -13.11 -4.65 2.33
N GLN A 124 -12.65 -4.12 1.20
CA GLN A 124 -11.70 -4.81 0.35
C GLN A 124 -10.39 -5.09 1.07
N GLN A 125 -9.82 -4.08 1.72
CA GLN A 125 -8.57 -4.23 2.48
C GLN A 125 -8.72 -5.23 3.64
N GLN A 126 -9.87 -5.26 4.30
CA GLN A 126 -10.14 -6.25 5.34
C GLN A 126 -10.21 -7.67 4.77
N MET A 127 -10.90 -7.88 3.66
CA MET A 127 -10.98 -9.20 3.01
C MET A 127 -9.61 -9.67 2.52
N GLU A 128 -8.82 -8.78 1.89
CA GLU A 128 -7.47 -9.09 1.44
C GLU A 128 -6.56 -9.50 2.60
N LEU A 129 -6.63 -8.77 3.72
CA LEU A 129 -5.88 -9.11 4.93
C LEU A 129 -6.28 -10.48 5.49
N GLU A 130 -7.59 -10.74 5.63
CA GLU A 130 -8.09 -12.02 6.16
C GLU A 130 -7.68 -13.19 5.27
N GLN A 131 -7.75 -13.02 3.95
CA GLN A 131 -7.31 -14.02 2.99
C GLN A 131 -5.80 -14.27 3.06
N ALA A 132 -5.00 -13.20 3.08
CA ALA A 132 -3.55 -13.31 3.16
C ALA A 132 -3.12 -13.96 4.50
N TYR A 133 -3.79 -13.62 5.59
CA TYR A 133 -3.53 -14.21 6.90
C TYR A 133 -3.85 -15.71 6.93
N ALA A 134 -4.99 -16.11 6.39
CA ALA A 134 -5.36 -17.53 6.29
C ALA A 134 -4.33 -18.31 5.47
N GLN A 135 -3.91 -17.79 4.32
CA GLN A 135 -2.87 -18.39 3.49
C GLN A 135 -1.53 -18.51 4.25
N ALA A 136 -1.14 -17.47 4.99
CA ALA A 136 0.09 -17.50 5.77
C ALA A 136 0.06 -18.56 6.88
N VAL A 137 -1.08 -18.74 7.54
CA VAL A 137 -1.28 -19.79 8.56
C VAL A 137 -1.17 -21.18 7.93
N GLU A 138 -1.82 -21.41 6.80
CA GLU A 138 -1.76 -22.70 6.09
C GLU A 138 -0.35 -23.04 5.60
N LEU A 139 0.33 -22.06 5.00
CA LEU A 139 1.71 -22.23 4.53
C LEU A 139 2.65 -22.54 5.69
N ARG A 140 2.46 -21.87 6.82
CA ARG A 140 3.24 -22.14 8.02
C ARG A 140 3.00 -23.56 8.53
N ALA A 141 1.74 -23.98 8.65
CA ALA A 141 1.40 -25.34 9.07
C ALA A 141 2.00 -26.40 8.13
N THR A 142 1.98 -26.14 6.83
CA THR A 142 2.60 -27.00 5.80
C THR A 142 4.12 -27.08 5.97
N ALA A 143 4.77 -25.92 6.17
CA ALA A 143 6.20 -25.86 6.39
C ALA A 143 6.63 -26.59 7.67
N ASP A 144 5.85 -26.45 8.76
CA ASP A 144 6.15 -27.13 10.01
C ASP A 144 5.95 -28.66 9.89
N ARG A 145 4.93 -29.12 9.14
CA ARG A 145 4.77 -30.55 8.81
C ARG A 145 5.95 -31.07 8.01
N LEU A 146 6.33 -30.40 6.93
CA LEU A 146 7.47 -30.80 6.10
C LEU A 146 8.75 -30.88 6.90
N ARG A 147 9.00 -29.92 7.80
CA ARG A 147 10.17 -29.97 8.71
C ARG A 147 10.12 -31.16 9.64
N SER A 148 8.95 -31.46 10.21
CA SER A 148 8.74 -32.62 11.06
C SER A 148 9.00 -33.92 10.29
N ASP A 149 8.45 -34.03 9.07
CA ASP A 149 8.61 -35.20 8.22
C ASP A 149 10.06 -35.40 7.77
N LEU A 150 10.74 -34.33 7.39
CA LEU A 150 12.16 -34.36 7.08
C LEU A 150 13.01 -34.80 8.28
N ASN A 151 12.71 -34.29 9.48
CA ASN A 151 13.40 -34.69 10.70
C ASN A 151 13.11 -36.15 11.07
N ALA A 152 11.90 -36.63 10.82
CA ALA A 152 11.53 -38.03 11.04
C ALA A 152 12.15 -38.96 9.98
N ALA A 153 12.22 -38.49 8.73
CA ALA A 153 12.82 -39.21 7.61
C ALA A 153 14.36 -39.11 7.59
N SER A 154 14.97 -38.26 8.43
CA SER A 154 16.42 -38.13 8.47
C SER A 154 17.02 -39.45 8.94
N SER A 155 17.46 -40.25 7.97
CA SER A 155 18.13 -41.54 8.17
C SER A 155 19.58 -41.41 8.68
N ASP A 156 20.00 -40.18 9.03
CA ASP A 156 21.38 -39.86 9.43
C ASP A 156 21.88 -40.77 10.55
N LYS A 157 21.05 -41.07 11.54
CA LYS A 157 21.40 -42.03 12.60
C LYS A 157 21.52 -43.47 12.10
N LEU A 158 20.72 -43.88 11.12
CA LEU A 158 20.77 -45.21 10.53
C LEU A 158 21.96 -45.31 9.57
N LEU A 159 22.19 -44.31 8.75
CA LEU A 159 23.35 -44.22 7.84
C LEU A 159 24.66 -44.27 8.62
N ARG A 160 24.74 -43.51 9.71
CA ARG A 160 25.91 -43.52 10.60
C ARG A 160 26.17 -44.88 11.23
N ARG A 161 25.11 -45.54 11.74
CA ARG A 161 25.20 -46.89 12.29
C ARG A 161 25.64 -47.93 11.22
N SER A 162 25.11 -47.80 10.01
CA SER A 162 25.48 -48.66 8.89
C SER A 162 26.92 -48.44 8.43
N LEU A 163 27.41 -47.19 8.49
CA LEU A 163 28.81 -46.86 8.24
C LEU A 163 29.73 -47.44 9.33
N GLU A 164 29.38 -47.28 10.62
CA GLU A 164 30.12 -47.84 11.78
C GLU A 164 30.12 -49.35 11.79
N ALA A 165 29.03 -49.96 11.30
CA ALA A 165 28.93 -51.43 11.14
C ALA A 165 29.64 -51.95 9.89
N GLY A 166 30.23 -51.08 9.05
CA GLY A 166 30.90 -51.45 7.81
C GLY A 166 30.00 -51.95 6.69
N GLN A 167 28.70 -51.66 6.79
CA GLN A 167 27.67 -52.07 5.83
C GLN A 167 27.51 -51.05 4.67
N LEU A 168 27.97 -49.82 4.88
CA LEU A 168 28.00 -48.75 3.90
C LEU A 168 29.45 -48.27 3.71
N SER A 169 29.80 -47.94 2.46
CA SER A 169 31.08 -47.28 2.22
C SER A 169 31.00 -45.80 2.59
N LEU A 170 32.13 -45.18 2.93
CA LEU A 170 32.20 -43.75 3.22
C LEU A 170 31.70 -42.90 2.05
N LEU A 171 31.90 -43.39 0.83
CA LEU A 171 31.48 -42.71 -0.40
C LEU A 171 29.97 -42.72 -0.56
N ASP A 172 29.32 -43.85 -0.28
CA ASP A 172 27.88 -43.97 -0.32
C ASP A 172 27.23 -43.11 0.80
N TYR A 173 27.85 -43.07 1.98
CA TYR A 173 27.41 -42.22 3.08
C TYR A 173 27.42 -40.72 2.70
N LEU A 174 28.49 -40.26 2.02
CA LEU A 174 28.64 -38.88 1.58
C LEU A 174 27.74 -38.49 0.41
N LEU A 175 27.29 -39.47 -0.40
CA LEU A 175 26.35 -39.23 -1.50
C LEU A 175 24.91 -39.16 -1.04
N GLU A 176 24.57 -39.71 0.12
CA GLU A 176 23.21 -39.70 0.71
C GLU A 176 23.00 -38.60 1.74
N GLN A 177 24.02 -37.78 2.06
CA GLN A 177 23.88 -36.56 2.89
C GLN A 177 23.57 -35.32 2.05
#